data_4cecd5de79c1883a9490e22396e19ab0
#
_entry.id   4cecd5de79c1883a9490e22396e19ab0
#
_cell.length_a   1.000
_cell.length_b   1.000
_cell.length_c   1.000
_cell.angle_alpha   90.00
_cell.angle_beta   90.00
_cell.angle_gamma   90.00
#
_symmetry.space_group_name_H-M   'P 1'
#
loop_
_entity.id
_entity.type
_entity.pdbx_description
1 polymer ?
#
loop_
_entity_poly.entity_id
_entity_poly.type
_entity_poly.pdbx_seq_one_letter_code
_entity_poly.pdbx_strand_id
1 'polypeptide(L)'
;MEGFQRFLEPPRLRTVSAERYEERHATWLELFLDLVFVVAIAQLGTAFAHEPTGPGFLRFLGLFVPIVWAWAGFTFYATRFDTDDLVYRALTLLGMFGVAALATTVPSAFEGSGNGFALAYAGIRLVIVVLYVRAWRHVVQARQLATWFLQMFTTAIVFWLVSVAVPSPWKYVLWGVALAFELGAPPRAWRLMRGAPIHPAHIPERFGLLTIIVLGEAVIAVVIGTVDVSWTALSATSAFAGFLAAASIWWIYFEYLDSSVVGQSVSRGMTFVYAHFLVTGGIAATGVGVRLAILSAAPGGRYEHVGWIVAAGTAICMAGLGAIQLVTPPAVLDADVVLRFAAAAGACVLVALTNALSPILVLWLVAALLFAQVVFELAAHEEHTAAPLAE
;
A
#
# COMPACT_ATOMS: atom_id res chain seq x y z
N MET A 1 -20.40 34.89 -15.20
CA MET A 1 -19.38 34.19 -16.02
C MET A 1 -18.11 33.88 -15.22
N GLU A 2 -17.76 34.68 -14.21
CA GLU A 2 -16.57 34.40 -13.34
C GLU A 2 -16.67 33.09 -12.55
N GLY A 3 -17.87 32.69 -12.12
CA GLY A 3 -18.06 31.39 -11.41
C GLY A 3 -17.77 30.16 -12.28
N PHE A 4 -17.97 30.21 -13.58
CA PHE A 4 -17.76 29.08 -14.49
C PHE A 4 -16.28 28.94 -14.88
N GLN A 5 -15.50 30.03 -14.87
CA GLN A 5 -14.06 30.00 -15.18
C GLN A 5 -13.26 29.27 -14.10
N ARG A 6 -13.65 29.33 -12.83
CA ARG A 6 -13.03 28.55 -11.72
C ARG A 6 -13.12 27.04 -11.92
N PHE A 7 -14.13 26.55 -12.65
CA PHE A 7 -14.27 25.10 -12.92
C PHE A 7 -13.36 24.55 -14.01
N LEU A 8 -12.64 25.42 -14.74
CA LEU A 8 -11.78 25.05 -15.88
C LEU A 8 -10.34 25.55 -15.69
N GLU A 9 -9.92 25.88 -14.48
CA GLU A 9 -8.57 26.34 -14.20
C GLU A 9 -7.53 25.29 -14.61
N PRO A 10 -6.49 25.70 -15.39
CA PRO A 10 -5.44 24.76 -15.79
C PRO A 10 -4.59 24.33 -14.58
N PRO A 11 -3.98 23.13 -14.62
CA PRO A 11 -3.07 22.68 -13.58
C PRO A 11 -1.88 23.63 -13.45
N ARG A 12 -1.45 23.87 -12.22
CA ARG A 12 -0.26 24.66 -11.88
C ARG A 12 0.72 23.77 -11.13
N LEU A 13 2.02 24.06 -11.29
CA LEU A 13 3.00 23.42 -10.43
C LEU A 13 2.80 23.91 -9.00
N ARG A 14 2.80 22.99 -8.06
CA ARG A 14 2.69 23.34 -6.65
C ARG A 14 4.00 23.98 -6.19
N THR A 15 3.96 25.25 -5.81
CA THR A 15 5.14 25.97 -5.30
C THR A 15 5.34 25.65 -3.82
N VAL A 16 6.50 25.12 -3.50
CA VAL A 16 6.98 24.98 -2.11
C VAL A 16 7.64 26.32 -1.76
N SER A 17 6.87 27.32 -1.32
CA SER A 17 7.45 28.54 -0.75
C SER A 17 7.72 28.31 0.73
N ALA A 18 8.94 28.56 1.17
CA ALA A 18 9.37 28.41 2.56
C ALA A 18 8.58 29.29 3.56
N GLU A 19 7.85 30.28 3.06
CA GLU A 19 7.07 31.26 3.86
C GLU A 19 5.59 30.91 4.03
N ARG A 20 5.06 29.90 3.31
CA ARG A 20 3.71 29.37 3.47
C ARG A 20 3.75 27.86 3.50
N TYR A 21 4.19 27.29 4.61
CA TYR A 21 3.80 25.95 5.03
C TYR A 21 2.31 26.01 5.46
N GLU A 22 1.41 26.18 4.50
CA GLU A 22 0.01 25.83 4.74
C GLU A 22 0.00 24.31 4.86
N GLU A 23 -0.28 23.81 6.05
CA GLU A 23 -0.57 22.40 6.29
C GLU A 23 -1.70 21.99 5.36
N ARG A 24 -1.33 21.33 4.24
CA ARG A 24 -2.31 20.84 3.32
C ARG A 24 -2.75 19.46 3.77
N HIS A 25 -3.98 19.38 4.20
CA HIS A 25 -4.66 18.12 4.43
C HIS A 25 -5.18 17.50 3.12
N ALA A 26 -5.29 16.16 3.11
CA ALA A 26 -5.89 15.44 2.00
C ALA A 26 -7.32 15.94 1.73
N THR A 27 -7.65 16.11 0.46
CA THR A 27 -8.99 16.55 0.05
C THR A 27 -10.01 15.42 0.19
N TRP A 28 -11.30 15.76 0.29
CA TRP A 28 -12.38 14.76 0.32
C TRP A 28 -12.38 13.84 -0.91
N LEU A 29 -11.99 14.36 -2.08
CA LEU A 29 -11.85 13.56 -3.30
C LEU A 29 -10.70 12.55 -3.20
N GLU A 30 -9.58 12.94 -2.59
CA GLU A 30 -8.45 12.05 -2.35
C GLU A 30 -8.79 10.96 -1.32
N LEU A 31 -9.53 11.30 -0.25
CA LEU A 31 -10.02 10.32 0.72
C LEU A 31 -11.00 9.32 0.09
N PHE A 32 -11.89 9.79 -0.79
CA PHE A 32 -12.80 8.91 -1.50
C PHE A 32 -12.06 7.99 -2.48
N LEU A 33 -11.01 8.49 -3.14
CA LEU A 33 -10.12 7.69 -3.98
C LEU A 33 -9.50 6.54 -3.18
N ASP A 34 -8.98 6.82 -1.97
CA ASP A 34 -8.35 5.81 -1.11
C ASP A 34 -9.34 4.71 -0.74
N LEU A 35 -10.57 5.07 -0.37
CA LEU A 35 -11.65 4.11 -0.06
C LEU A 35 -11.97 3.19 -1.25
N VAL A 36 -12.02 3.73 -2.48
CA VAL A 36 -12.30 2.93 -3.67
C VAL A 36 -11.15 1.95 -3.96
N PHE A 37 -9.90 2.35 -3.75
CA PHE A 37 -8.75 1.44 -3.91
C PHE A 37 -8.75 0.32 -2.86
N VAL A 38 -9.18 0.61 -1.65
CA VAL A 38 -9.28 -0.42 -0.60
C VAL A 38 -10.32 -1.48 -0.95
N VAL A 39 -11.41 -1.13 -1.63
CA VAL A 39 -12.35 -2.14 -2.14
C VAL A 39 -11.66 -3.14 -3.08
N ALA A 40 -10.74 -2.68 -3.94
CA ALA A 40 -9.98 -3.58 -4.80
C ALA A 40 -9.00 -4.46 -3.98
N ILE A 41 -8.38 -3.91 -2.92
CA ILE A 41 -7.51 -4.68 -2.01
C ILE A 41 -8.34 -5.72 -1.23
N ALA A 42 -9.54 -5.38 -0.75
CA ALA A 42 -10.45 -6.28 -0.06
C ALA A 42 -10.88 -7.46 -0.96
N GLN A 43 -11.22 -7.19 -2.22
CA GLN A 43 -11.52 -8.24 -3.20
C GLN A 43 -10.32 -9.16 -3.46
N LEU A 44 -9.11 -8.58 -3.51
CA LEU A 44 -7.88 -9.34 -3.64
C LEU A 44 -7.62 -10.22 -2.42
N GLY A 45 -7.84 -9.70 -1.20
CA GLY A 45 -7.77 -10.47 0.04
C GLY A 45 -8.78 -11.63 0.07
N THR A 46 -10.01 -11.36 -0.40
CA THR A 46 -11.06 -12.39 -0.53
C THR A 46 -10.66 -13.48 -1.52
N ALA A 47 -10.13 -13.13 -2.70
CA ALA A 47 -9.64 -14.09 -3.69
C ALA A 47 -8.50 -14.96 -3.11
N PHE A 48 -7.57 -14.35 -2.39
CA PHE A 48 -6.49 -15.06 -1.72
C PHE A 48 -7.00 -16.01 -0.61
N ALA A 49 -8.01 -15.60 0.16
CA ALA A 49 -8.61 -16.44 1.18
C ALA A 49 -9.29 -17.72 0.61
N HIS A 50 -9.73 -17.69 -0.65
CA HIS A 50 -10.26 -18.86 -1.35
C HIS A 50 -9.17 -19.85 -1.79
N GLU A 51 -7.96 -19.36 -2.07
CA GLU A 51 -6.78 -20.16 -2.44
C GLU A 51 -5.59 -19.84 -1.50
N PRO A 52 -5.63 -20.24 -0.22
CA PRO A 52 -4.62 -19.88 0.78
C PRO A 52 -3.34 -20.74 0.65
N THR A 53 -2.72 -20.71 -0.54
CA THR A 53 -1.54 -21.48 -0.92
C THR A 53 -0.37 -20.57 -1.30
N GLY A 54 0.85 -21.11 -1.39
CA GLY A 54 2.00 -20.35 -1.87
C GLY A 54 1.78 -19.74 -3.25
N PRO A 55 1.29 -20.48 -4.26
CA PRO A 55 0.88 -19.90 -5.54
C PRO A 55 -0.19 -18.82 -5.42
N GLY A 56 -1.22 -19.01 -4.57
CA GLY A 56 -2.25 -18.00 -4.29
C GLY A 56 -1.66 -16.73 -3.70
N PHE A 57 -0.67 -16.85 -2.82
CA PHE A 57 0.06 -15.68 -2.27
C PHE A 57 0.85 -14.93 -3.33
N LEU A 58 1.51 -15.64 -4.24
CA LEU A 58 2.22 -15.00 -5.37
C LEU A 58 1.25 -14.28 -6.31
N ARG A 59 0.07 -14.85 -6.56
CA ARG A 59 -1.00 -14.18 -7.32
C ARG A 59 -1.52 -12.94 -6.60
N PHE A 60 -1.73 -13.04 -5.28
CA PHE A 60 -2.09 -11.90 -4.44
C PHE A 60 -1.07 -10.76 -4.58
N LEU A 61 0.23 -11.03 -4.38
CA LEU A 61 1.28 -10.02 -4.53
C LEU A 61 1.35 -9.48 -5.97
N GLY A 62 1.20 -10.34 -6.97
CA GLY A 62 1.23 -9.98 -8.39
C GLY A 62 0.14 -9.00 -8.81
N LEU A 63 -1.06 -9.08 -8.19
CA LEU A 63 -2.17 -8.13 -8.42
C LEU A 63 -2.14 -6.94 -7.45
N PHE A 64 -1.61 -7.13 -6.25
CA PHE A 64 -1.48 -6.06 -5.26
C PHE A 64 -0.60 -4.91 -5.77
N VAL A 65 0.55 -5.26 -6.37
CA VAL A 65 1.48 -4.26 -6.89
C VAL A 65 0.83 -3.32 -7.91
N PRO A 66 0.20 -3.78 -9.01
CA PRO A 66 -0.43 -2.87 -9.95
C PRO A 66 -1.59 -2.06 -9.34
N ILE A 67 -2.38 -2.64 -8.43
CA ILE A 67 -3.47 -1.93 -7.76
C ILE A 67 -2.91 -0.73 -6.97
N VAL A 68 -1.95 -0.96 -6.09
CA VAL A 68 -1.37 0.11 -5.27
C VAL A 68 -0.54 1.08 -6.13
N TRP A 69 0.08 0.60 -7.22
CA TRP A 69 0.81 1.48 -8.14
C TRP A 69 -0.12 2.40 -8.94
N ALA A 70 -1.32 1.95 -9.29
CA ALA A 70 -2.34 2.82 -9.88
C ALA A 70 -2.75 3.92 -8.90
N TRP A 71 -2.97 3.59 -7.62
CA TRP A 71 -3.22 4.56 -6.54
C TRP A 71 -2.07 5.57 -6.41
N ALA A 72 -0.82 5.09 -6.38
CA ALA A 72 0.35 5.94 -6.30
C ALA A 72 0.43 6.93 -7.48
N GLY A 73 0.00 6.52 -8.68
CA GLY A 73 -0.07 7.37 -9.85
C GLY A 73 -0.95 8.60 -9.67
N PHE A 74 -2.16 8.45 -9.10
CA PHE A 74 -3.04 9.58 -8.74
C PHE A 74 -2.44 10.42 -7.62
N THR A 75 -1.90 9.78 -6.59
CA THR A 75 -1.28 10.44 -5.44
C THR A 75 -0.10 11.32 -5.88
N PHE A 76 0.79 10.81 -6.72
CA PHE A 76 1.93 11.59 -7.22
C PHE A 76 1.52 12.74 -8.13
N TYR A 77 0.45 12.56 -8.92
CA TYR A 77 -0.09 13.66 -9.71
C TYR A 77 -0.65 14.76 -8.80
N ALA A 78 -1.52 14.41 -7.87
CA ALA A 78 -2.16 15.35 -6.93
C ALA A 78 -1.14 16.08 -6.02
N THR A 79 -0.05 15.38 -5.63
CA THR A 79 1.01 15.98 -4.80
C THR A 79 1.84 16.99 -5.57
N ARG A 80 2.00 16.82 -6.88
CA ARG A 80 2.84 17.67 -7.72
C ARG A 80 2.10 18.84 -8.34
N PHE A 81 0.86 18.60 -8.77
CA PHE A 81 0.07 19.59 -9.47
C PHE A 81 -1.08 20.10 -8.61
N ASP A 82 -1.20 21.42 -8.52
CA ASP A 82 -2.34 22.05 -7.86
C ASP A 82 -3.49 22.13 -8.84
N THR A 83 -4.48 21.28 -8.67
CA THR A 83 -5.67 21.21 -9.50
C THR A 83 -6.85 20.79 -8.65
N ASP A 84 -7.91 21.59 -8.67
CA ASP A 84 -9.19 21.24 -8.05
C ASP A 84 -10.36 21.68 -8.94
N ASP A 85 -10.15 21.59 -10.26
CA ASP A 85 -11.14 21.95 -11.26
C ASP A 85 -12.03 20.77 -11.66
N LEU A 86 -13.11 21.06 -12.38
CA LEU A 86 -14.09 20.07 -12.81
C LEU A 86 -13.48 18.92 -13.63
N VAL A 87 -12.50 19.25 -14.51
CA VAL A 87 -11.86 18.24 -15.36
C VAL A 87 -11.04 17.26 -14.54
N TYR A 88 -10.27 17.75 -13.56
CA TYR A 88 -9.52 16.91 -12.65
C TYR A 88 -10.45 16.01 -11.83
N ARG A 89 -11.52 16.59 -11.25
CA ARG A 89 -12.50 15.84 -10.49
C ARG A 89 -13.19 14.77 -11.33
N ALA A 90 -13.63 15.11 -12.54
CA ALA A 90 -14.27 14.15 -13.46
C ALA A 90 -13.33 13.01 -13.88
N LEU A 91 -12.07 13.32 -14.21
CA LEU A 91 -11.07 12.30 -14.55
C LEU A 91 -10.73 11.41 -13.36
N THR A 92 -10.63 11.98 -12.15
CA THR A 92 -10.39 11.20 -10.94
C THR A 92 -11.56 10.27 -10.64
N LEU A 93 -12.81 10.75 -10.74
CA LEU A 93 -14.02 9.92 -10.58
C LEU A 93 -14.10 8.82 -11.66
N LEU A 94 -13.72 9.12 -12.90
CA LEU A 94 -13.61 8.11 -13.97
C LEU A 94 -12.55 7.06 -13.64
N GLY A 95 -11.42 7.49 -13.09
CA GLY A 95 -10.38 6.58 -12.57
C GLY A 95 -10.90 5.68 -11.45
N MET A 96 -11.65 6.23 -10.50
CA MET A 96 -12.31 5.46 -9.42
C MET A 96 -13.29 4.43 -9.98
N PHE A 97 -14.09 4.79 -10.99
CA PHE A 97 -14.96 3.83 -11.68
C PHE A 97 -14.15 2.71 -12.34
N GLY A 98 -13.01 3.05 -12.96
CA GLY A 98 -12.05 2.07 -13.49
C GLY A 98 -11.52 1.12 -12.41
N VAL A 99 -11.23 1.63 -11.20
CA VAL A 99 -10.79 0.80 -10.06
C VAL A 99 -11.91 -0.12 -9.57
N ALA A 100 -13.15 0.38 -9.49
CA ALA A 100 -14.29 -0.46 -9.14
C ALA A 100 -14.50 -1.57 -10.19
N ALA A 101 -14.38 -1.26 -11.48
CA ALA A 101 -14.41 -2.27 -12.54
C ALA A 101 -13.26 -3.27 -12.41
N LEU A 102 -12.03 -2.80 -12.13
CA LEU A 102 -10.87 -3.66 -11.89
C LEU A 102 -11.12 -4.63 -10.73
N ALA A 103 -11.68 -4.15 -9.63
CA ALA A 103 -12.00 -4.98 -8.46
C ALA A 103 -12.90 -6.17 -8.83
N THR A 104 -13.87 -5.99 -9.73
CA THR A 104 -14.75 -7.08 -10.19
C THR A 104 -14.01 -8.15 -11.00
N THR A 105 -12.85 -7.82 -11.57
CA THR A 105 -12.06 -8.74 -12.42
C THR A 105 -10.97 -9.48 -11.66
N VAL A 106 -10.70 -9.11 -10.41
CA VAL A 106 -9.65 -9.74 -9.57
C VAL A 106 -9.82 -11.26 -9.47
N PRO A 107 -11.02 -11.84 -9.18
CA PRO A 107 -11.17 -13.27 -9.05
C PRO A 107 -10.82 -14.05 -10.33
N SER A 108 -11.07 -13.47 -11.50
CA SER A 108 -10.83 -14.11 -12.80
C SER A 108 -9.48 -13.76 -13.43
N ALA A 109 -8.64 -12.98 -12.75
CA ALA A 109 -7.39 -12.48 -13.33
C ALA A 109 -6.40 -13.60 -13.70
N PHE A 110 -6.36 -14.69 -12.92
CA PHE A 110 -5.51 -15.86 -13.16
C PHE A 110 -6.28 -17.13 -13.52
N GLU A 111 -7.56 -17.22 -13.16
CA GLU A 111 -8.39 -18.40 -13.42
C GLU A 111 -9.11 -18.35 -14.77
N GLY A 112 -9.29 -17.14 -15.32
CA GLY A 112 -9.92 -16.90 -16.61
C GLY A 112 -8.95 -16.40 -17.67
N SER A 113 -9.47 -15.57 -18.57
CA SER A 113 -8.65 -14.95 -19.60
C SER A 113 -7.70 -13.86 -19.04
N GLY A 114 -7.98 -13.30 -17.86
CA GLY A 114 -7.28 -12.14 -17.29
C GLY A 114 -7.48 -10.83 -18.08
N ASN A 115 -8.22 -10.88 -19.20
CA ASN A 115 -8.38 -9.74 -20.10
C ASN A 115 -9.12 -8.59 -19.43
N GLY A 116 -10.12 -8.90 -18.59
CA GLY A 116 -10.85 -7.87 -17.83
C GLY A 116 -9.93 -7.04 -16.95
N PHE A 117 -9.02 -7.70 -16.20
CA PHE A 117 -8.04 -7.02 -15.36
C PHE A 117 -7.10 -6.13 -16.19
N ALA A 118 -6.55 -6.67 -17.28
CA ALA A 118 -5.64 -5.93 -18.16
C ALA A 118 -6.32 -4.69 -18.77
N LEU A 119 -7.56 -4.81 -19.25
CA LEU A 119 -8.32 -3.70 -19.84
C LEU A 119 -8.69 -2.64 -18.80
N ALA A 120 -9.18 -3.07 -17.63
CA ALA A 120 -9.54 -2.15 -16.55
C ALA A 120 -8.30 -1.37 -16.06
N TYR A 121 -7.17 -2.07 -15.86
CA TYR A 121 -5.92 -1.44 -15.47
C TYR A 121 -5.41 -0.46 -16.53
N ALA A 122 -5.39 -0.86 -17.81
CA ALA A 122 -5.02 0.03 -18.91
C ALA A 122 -5.92 1.28 -18.99
N GLY A 123 -7.22 1.13 -18.71
CA GLY A 123 -8.16 2.25 -18.62
C GLY A 123 -7.83 3.23 -17.50
N ILE A 124 -7.52 2.72 -16.30
CA ILE A 124 -7.07 3.54 -15.16
C ILE A 124 -5.79 4.30 -15.53
N ARG A 125 -4.81 3.60 -16.11
CA ARG A 125 -3.54 4.22 -16.53
C ARG A 125 -3.75 5.26 -17.63
N LEU A 126 -4.70 5.06 -18.53
CA LEU A 126 -5.05 6.05 -19.56
C LEU A 126 -5.59 7.34 -18.94
N VAL A 127 -6.41 7.26 -17.89
CA VAL A 127 -6.85 8.45 -17.14
C VAL A 127 -5.65 9.23 -16.58
N ILE A 128 -4.68 8.54 -15.99
CA ILE A 128 -3.45 9.16 -15.48
C ILE A 128 -2.65 9.80 -16.62
N VAL A 129 -2.54 9.13 -17.79
CA VAL A 129 -1.89 9.69 -18.98
C VAL A 129 -2.59 10.98 -19.43
N VAL A 130 -3.93 11.02 -19.44
CA VAL A 130 -4.69 12.24 -19.80
C VAL A 130 -4.39 13.38 -18.82
N LEU A 131 -4.31 13.10 -17.51
CA LEU A 131 -3.91 14.08 -16.51
C LEU A 131 -2.49 14.61 -16.78
N TYR A 132 -1.53 13.75 -17.08
CA TYR A 132 -0.16 14.17 -17.42
C TYR A 132 -0.07 14.93 -18.76
N VAL A 133 -0.88 14.61 -19.77
CA VAL A 133 -1.00 15.39 -21.03
C VAL A 133 -1.49 16.79 -20.71
N ARG A 134 -2.46 16.92 -19.81
CA ARG A 134 -2.97 18.22 -19.38
C ARG A 134 -1.88 19.02 -18.66
N ALA A 135 -1.14 18.42 -17.73
CA ALA A 135 0.00 19.04 -17.06
C ALA A 135 1.10 19.45 -18.07
N TRP A 136 1.42 18.59 -19.02
CA TRP A 136 2.40 18.88 -20.08
C TRP A 136 2.03 20.10 -20.93
N ARG A 137 0.74 20.29 -21.20
CA ARG A 137 0.25 21.45 -21.98
C ARG A 137 0.34 22.75 -21.20
N HIS A 138 0.02 22.74 -19.92
CA HIS A 138 -0.17 23.95 -19.13
C HIS A 138 1.00 24.30 -18.20
N VAL A 139 1.83 23.34 -17.80
CA VAL A 139 2.94 23.55 -16.84
C VAL A 139 4.28 23.40 -17.53
N VAL A 140 4.83 24.52 -18.04
CA VAL A 140 6.08 24.55 -18.82
C VAL A 140 7.25 23.92 -18.05
N GLN A 141 7.37 24.24 -16.75
CA GLN A 141 8.46 23.79 -15.87
C GLN A 141 8.47 22.24 -15.71
N ALA A 142 7.29 21.60 -15.78
CA ALA A 142 7.15 20.16 -15.63
C ALA A 142 7.18 19.39 -16.97
N ARG A 143 7.30 20.04 -18.11
CA ARG A 143 7.18 19.39 -19.44
C ARG A 143 8.14 18.23 -19.64
N GLN A 144 9.41 18.37 -19.26
CA GLN A 144 10.38 17.29 -19.43
C GLN A 144 10.00 16.05 -18.59
N LEU A 145 9.62 16.29 -17.34
CA LEU A 145 9.16 15.23 -16.44
C LEU A 145 7.85 14.59 -16.93
N ALA A 146 6.89 15.41 -17.34
CA ALA A 146 5.63 14.92 -17.89
C ALA A 146 5.86 14.09 -19.18
N THR A 147 6.74 14.54 -20.09
CA THR A 147 7.11 13.77 -21.31
C THR A 147 7.66 12.42 -20.94
N TRP A 148 8.56 12.34 -19.95
CA TRP A 148 9.13 11.08 -19.48
C TRP A 148 8.05 10.12 -18.97
N PHE A 149 7.16 10.59 -18.07
CA PHE A 149 6.08 9.76 -17.55
C PHE A 149 5.08 9.36 -18.63
N LEU A 150 4.74 10.26 -19.57
CA LEU A 150 3.88 9.94 -20.70
C LEU A 150 4.45 8.82 -21.56
N GLN A 151 5.75 8.85 -21.86
CA GLN A 151 6.42 7.78 -22.62
C GLN A 151 6.36 6.45 -21.86
N MET A 152 6.74 6.42 -20.59
CA MET A 152 6.77 5.19 -19.80
C MET A 152 5.37 4.60 -19.60
N PHE A 153 4.38 5.42 -19.23
CA PHE A 153 3.02 4.96 -18.99
C PHE A 153 2.30 4.54 -20.28
N THR A 154 2.50 5.25 -21.39
CA THR A 154 1.93 4.85 -22.69
C THR A 154 2.55 3.54 -23.17
N THR A 155 3.86 3.36 -23.01
CA THR A 155 4.53 2.09 -23.31
C THR A 155 3.95 0.95 -22.47
N ALA A 156 3.78 1.15 -21.17
CA ALA A 156 3.17 0.15 -20.31
C ALA A 156 1.73 -0.18 -20.71
N ILE A 157 0.90 0.82 -21.06
CA ILE A 157 -0.47 0.61 -21.57
C ILE A 157 -0.45 -0.27 -22.82
N VAL A 158 0.49 -0.06 -23.75
CA VAL A 158 0.61 -0.90 -24.94
C VAL A 158 0.86 -2.36 -24.56
N PHE A 159 1.75 -2.65 -23.62
CA PHE A 159 1.99 -4.02 -23.13
C PHE A 159 0.74 -4.62 -22.48
N TRP A 160 0.02 -3.85 -21.66
CA TRP A 160 -1.25 -4.29 -21.06
C TRP A 160 -2.29 -4.63 -22.13
N LEU A 161 -2.44 -3.81 -23.17
CA LEU A 161 -3.40 -4.04 -24.26
C LEU A 161 -2.97 -5.20 -25.16
N VAL A 162 -1.69 -5.32 -25.51
CA VAL A 162 -1.17 -6.45 -26.28
C VAL A 162 -1.38 -7.77 -25.54
N SER A 163 -1.27 -7.77 -24.20
CA SER A 163 -1.49 -8.97 -23.39
C SER A 163 -2.88 -9.58 -23.55
N VAL A 164 -3.89 -8.78 -23.94
CA VAL A 164 -5.25 -9.27 -24.18
C VAL A 164 -5.31 -10.28 -25.33
N ALA A 165 -4.46 -10.12 -26.34
CA ALA A 165 -4.38 -11.01 -27.50
C ALA A 165 -3.38 -12.17 -27.34
N VAL A 166 -2.65 -12.21 -26.20
CA VAL A 166 -1.58 -13.19 -25.98
C VAL A 166 -2.08 -14.29 -25.02
N PRO A 167 -1.88 -15.59 -25.31
CA PRO A 167 -2.29 -16.66 -24.41
C PRO A 167 -1.40 -16.74 -23.15
N SER A 168 -1.95 -17.35 -22.08
CA SER A 168 -1.16 -17.73 -20.91
C SER A 168 -0.08 -18.75 -21.27
N PRO A 169 1.12 -18.74 -20.65
CA PRO A 169 1.52 -17.84 -19.57
C PRO A 169 2.12 -16.50 -20.04
N TRP A 170 2.30 -16.30 -21.34
CA TRP A 170 3.03 -15.16 -21.90
C TRP A 170 2.39 -13.80 -21.62
N LYS A 171 1.07 -13.75 -21.46
CA LYS A 171 0.39 -12.52 -21.05
C LYS A 171 0.89 -11.98 -19.70
N TYR A 172 1.17 -12.85 -18.73
CA TYR A 172 1.69 -12.44 -17.41
C TYR A 172 3.13 -11.94 -17.49
N VAL A 173 3.91 -12.43 -18.45
CA VAL A 173 5.23 -11.85 -18.76
C VAL A 173 5.07 -10.41 -19.27
N LEU A 174 4.09 -10.16 -20.15
CA LEU A 174 3.81 -8.79 -20.62
C LEU A 174 3.34 -7.88 -19.49
N TRP A 175 2.54 -8.37 -18.53
CA TRP A 175 2.18 -7.61 -17.33
C TRP A 175 3.41 -7.25 -16.50
N GLY A 176 4.32 -8.20 -16.30
CA GLY A 176 5.58 -7.96 -15.62
C GLY A 176 6.46 -6.91 -16.32
N VAL A 177 6.55 -6.98 -17.65
CA VAL A 177 7.27 -5.98 -18.46
C VAL A 177 6.60 -4.60 -18.34
N ALA A 178 5.28 -4.51 -18.45
CA ALA A 178 4.53 -3.26 -18.28
C ALA A 178 4.80 -2.63 -16.90
N LEU A 179 4.71 -3.44 -15.83
CA LEU A 179 5.02 -2.99 -14.46
C LEU A 179 6.47 -2.55 -14.30
N ALA A 180 7.42 -3.22 -14.95
CA ALA A 180 8.83 -2.82 -14.92
C ALA A 180 9.08 -1.44 -15.54
N PHE A 181 8.34 -1.08 -16.60
CA PHE A 181 8.35 0.28 -17.15
C PHE A 181 7.77 1.28 -16.15
N GLU A 182 6.64 0.96 -15.55
CA GLU A 182 5.95 1.86 -14.63
C GLU A 182 6.71 2.07 -13.32
N LEU A 183 7.09 1.00 -12.63
CA LEU A 183 7.85 1.03 -11.39
C LEU A 183 9.27 1.59 -11.60
N GLY A 184 9.84 1.36 -12.77
CA GLY A 184 11.15 1.89 -13.13
C GLY A 184 11.15 3.35 -13.56
N ALA A 185 9.99 3.96 -13.85
CA ALA A 185 9.91 5.33 -14.33
C ALA A 185 10.39 6.37 -13.30
N PRO A 186 9.94 6.37 -12.02
CA PRO A 186 10.39 7.35 -11.05
C PRO A 186 11.88 7.27 -10.73
N PRO A 187 12.50 6.11 -10.47
CA PRO A 187 13.94 6.05 -10.21
C PRO A 187 14.80 6.60 -11.36
N ARG A 188 14.37 6.42 -12.59
CA ARG A 188 15.10 6.94 -13.77
C ARG A 188 14.87 8.43 -14.00
N ALA A 189 13.77 8.98 -13.49
CA ALA A 189 13.41 10.40 -13.58
C ALA A 189 14.01 11.28 -12.47
N TRP A 190 14.84 10.75 -11.56
CA TRP A 190 15.31 11.44 -10.36
C TRP A 190 15.93 12.82 -10.62
N ARG A 191 16.62 13.00 -11.76
CA ARG A 191 17.18 14.31 -12.15
C ARG A 191 16.10 15.30 -12.58
N LEU A 192 15.05 14.81 -13.26
CA LEU A 192 13.94 15.63 -13.75
C LEU A 192 13.01 16.04 -12.61
N MET A 193 12.91 15.25 -11.55
CA MET A 193 12.09 15.54 -10.38
C MET A 193 12.57 16.79 -9.61
N ARG A 194 13.84 17.15 -9.71
CA ARG A 194 14.38 18.38 -9.10
C ARG A 194 13.74 19.64 -9.69
N GLY A 195 13.34 19.62 -10.98
CA GLY A 195 12.67 20.75 -11.64
C GLY A 195 11.17 20.87 -11.35
N ALA A 196 10.58 19.82 -10.78
CA ALA A 196 9.17 19.78 -10.41
C ALA A 196 9.02 18.96 -9.09
N PRO A 197 9.45 19.54 -7.96
CA PRO A 197 9.45 18.84 -6.67
C PRO A 197 8.02 18.51 -6.22
N ILE A 198 7.92 17.47 -5.40
CA ILE A 198 6.68 17.09 -4.70
C ILE A 198 6.65 17.77 -3.32
N HIS A 199 5.46 17.96 -2.77
CA HIS A 199 5.32 18.48 -1.42
C HIS A 199 5.75 17.40 -0.40
N PRO A 200 6.77 17.63 0.44
CA PRO A 200 7.36 16.58 1.27
C PRO A 200 6.42 16.04 2.34
N ALA A 201 5.55 16.87 2.93
CA ALA A 201 4.61 16.45 3.98
C ALA A 201 3.37 15.73 3.42
N HIS A 202 2.95 16.00 2.19
CA HIS A 202 1.72 15.42 1.63
C HIS A 202 1.87 13.94 1.25
N ILE A 203 3.06 13.49 0.83
CA ILE A 203 3.29 12.06 0.52
C ILE A 203 3.14 11.18 1.76
N PRO A 204 3.82 11.46 2.89
CA PRO A 204 3.63 10.69 4.12
C PRO A 204 2.18 10.67 4.61
N GLU A 205 1.48 11.81 4.58
CA GLU A 205 0.07 11.89 4.93
C GLU A 205 -0.78 10.94 4.08
N ARG A 206 -0.59 10.95 2.75
CA ARG A 206 -1.33 10.08 1.83
C ARG A 206 -1.04 8.59 2.06
N PHE A 207 0.21 8.22 2.28
CA PHE A 207 0.58 6.84 2.59
C PHE A 207 0.06 6.41 3.97
N GLY A 208 0.04 7.31 4.96
CA GLY A 208 -0.58 7.08 6.26
C GLY A 208 -2.09 6.83 6.14
N LEU A 209 -2.80 7.63 5.33
CA LEU A 209 -4.22 7.45 5.06
C LEU A 209 -4.51 6.10 4.37
N LEU A 210 -3.73 5.71 3.37
CA LEU A 210 -3.85 4.38 2.77
C LEU A 210 -3.61 3.28 3.80
N THR A 211 -2.57 3.42 4.62
CA THR A 211 -2.21 2.44 5.65
C THR A 211 -3.31 2.25 6.68
N ILE A 212 -3.92 3.34 7.20
CA ILE A 212 -5.00 3.23 8.19
C ILE A 212 -6.26 2.58 7.60
N ILE A 213 -6.55 2.83 6.31
CA ILE A 213 -7.71 2.23 5.65
C ILE A 213 -7.45 0.73 5.39
N VAL A 214 -6.24 0.35 5.00
CA VAL A 214 -5.86 -1.08 4.86
C VAL A 214 -5.83 -1.80 6.21
N LEU A 215 -5.45 -1.12 7.30
CA LEU A 215 -5.60 -1.65 8.66
C LEU A 215 -7.08 -1.83 9.03
N GLY A 216 -7.95 -0.92 8.62
CA GLY A 216 -9.40 -1.06 8.77
C GLY A 216 -9.92 -2.33 8.11
N GLU A 217 -9.41 -2.69 6.91
CA GLU A 217 -9.73 -3.95 6.24
C GLU A 217 -9.27 -5.18 7.05
N ALA A 218 -8.09 -5.10 7.70
CA ALA A 218 -7.63 -6.17 8.59
C ALA A 218 -8.55 -6.35 9.82
N VAL A 219 -9.13 -5.25 10.36
CA VAL A 219 -10.14 -5.32 11.43
C VAL A 219 -11.45 -5.90 10.92
N ILE A 220 -11.90 -5.54 9.71
CA ILE A 220 -13.06 -6.14 9.06
C ILE A 220 -12.87 -7.65 8.88
N ALA A 221 -11.66 -8.09 8.54
CA ALA A 221 -11.32 -9.51 8.42
C ALA A 221 -11.49 -10.27 9.75
N VAL A 222 -11.16 -9.65 10.90
CA VAL A 222 -11.45 -10.20 12.24
C VAL A 222 -12.95 -10.36 12.45
N VAL A 223 -13.74 -9.34 12.13
CA VAL A 223 -15.20 -9.37 12.30
C VAL A 223 -15.84 -10.46 11.45
N ILE A 224 -15.52 -10.50 10.14
CA ILE A 224 -16.06 -11.49 9.20
C ILE A 224 -15.67 -12.91 9.64
N GLY A 225 -14.38 -13.15 9.99
CA GLY A 225 -13.93 -14.44 10.47
C GLY A 225 -14.66 -14.91 11.73
N THR A 226 -15.04 -13.97 12.62
CA THR A 226 -15.75 -14.28 13.86
C THR A 226 -17.25 -14.53 13.64
N VAL A 227 -17.88 -13.83 12.69
CA VAL A 227 -19.30 -14.06 12.33
C VAL A 227 -19.51 -15.42 11.69
N ASP A 228 -18.53 -15.92 10.95
CA ASP A 228 -18.59 -17.19 10.23
C ASP A 228 -18.36 -18.44 11.14
N VAL A 229 -18.05 -18.23 12.44
CA VAL A 229 -17.84 -19.33 13.41
C VAL A 229 -18.76 -19.21 14.62
N SER A 230 -18.98 -20.34 15.31
CA SER A 230 -19.72 -20.33 16.58
C SER A 230 -18.99 -19.49 17.63
N TRP A 231 -19.74 -18.68 18.38
CA TRP A 231 -19.18 -17.86 19.45
C TRP A 231 -18.76 -18.74 20.64
N THR A 232 -17.48 -18.98 20.76
CA THR A 232 -16.84 -19.77 21.82
C THR A 232 -15.72 -18.95 22.45
N ALA A 233 -15.20 -19.40 23.61
CA ALA A 233 -14.02 -18.80 24.20
C ALA A 233 -12.82 -18.81 23.25
N LEU A 234 -12.67 -19.86 22.44
CA LEU A 234 -11.58 -19.98 21.47
C LEU A 234 -11.72 -18.96 20.33
N SER A 235 -12.90 -18.82 19.72
CA SER A 235 -13.13 -17.85 18.66
C SER A 235 -13.03 -16.41 19.18
N ALA A 236 -13.55 -16.11 20.37
CA ALA A 236 -13.46 -14.80 20.99
C ALA A 236 -12.01 -14.40 21.30
N THR A 237 -11.21 -15.32 21.86
CA THR A 237 -9.79 -15.03 22.14
C THR A 237 -8.96 -14.93 20.85
N SER A 238 -9.29 -15.71 19.82
CA SER A 238 -8.66 -15.56 18.49
C SER A 238 -8.97 -14.23 17.83
N ALA A 239 -10.22 -13.75 17.94
CA ALA A 239 -10.61 -12.42 17.47
C ALA A 239 -9.84 -11.32 18.22
N PHE A 240 -9.69 -11.46 19.55
CA PHE A 240 -8.89 -10.54 20.35
C PHE A 240 -7.41 -10.52 19.90
N ALA A 241 -6.81 -11.68 19.66
CA ALA A 241 -5.44 -11.76 19.17
C ALA A 241 -5.28 -11.10 17.79
N GLY A 242 -6.25 -11.29 16.88
CA GLY A 242 -6.26 -10.62 15.57
C GLY A 242 -6.38 -9.11 15.69
N PHE A 243 -7.25 -8.63 16.56
CA PHE A 243 -7.37 -7.18 16.85
C PHE A 243 -6.10 -6.62 17.50
N LEU A 244 -5.52 -7.35 18.46
CA LEU A 244 -4.26 -6.95 19.12
C LEU A 244 -3.11 -6.81 18.11
N ALA A 245 -3.00 -7.75 17.16
CA ALA A 245 -2.01 -7.67 16.08
C ALA A 245 -2.21 -6.42 15.22
N ALA A 246 -3.45 -6.13 14.78
CA ALA A 246 -3.76 -4.93 14.01
C ALA A 246 -3.49 -3.64 14.80
N ALA A 247 -3.88 -3.58 16.07
CA ALA A 247 -3.63 -2.44 16.95
C ALA A 247 -2.14 -2.22 17.21
N SER A 248 -1.36 -3.30 17.35
CA SER A 248 0.10 -3.20 17.51
C SER A 248 0.77 -2.67 16.23
N ILE A 249 0.35 -3.11 15.04
CA ILE A 249 0.84 -2.58 13.78
C ILE A 249 0.49 -1.09 13.66
N TRP A 250 -0.74 -0.71 14.03
CA TRP A 250 -1.16 0.70 14.06
C TRP A 250 -0.22 1.52 14.95
N TRP A 251 0.04 1.05 16.18
CA TRP A 251 0.91 1.75 17.13
C TRP A 251 2.32 1.92 16.58
N ILE A 252 2.95 0.84 16.11
CA ILE A 252 4.29 0.85 15.53
C ILE A 252 4.38 1.82 14.33
N TYR A 253 3.34 1.87 13.49
CA TYR A 253 3.34 2.71 12.31
C TYR A 253 3.14 4.20 12.65
N PHE A 254 2.13 4.55 13.46
CA PHE A 254 1.73 5.94 13.64
C PHE A 254 2.48 6.67 14.75
N GLU A 255 2.99 5.96 15.76
CA GLU A 255 3.74 6.59 16.85
C GLU A 255 5.25 6.66 16.58
N TYR A 256 5.79 5.68 15.86
CA TYR A 256 7.24 5.53 15.73
C TYR A 256 7.80 5.66 14.32
N LEU A 257 6.96 5.88 13.29
CA LEU A 257 7.45 6.07 11.93
C LEU A 257 7.69 7.56 11.66
N ASP A 258 8.95 7.97 11.57
CA ASP A 258 9.30 9.31 11.13
C ASP A 258 9.11 9.47 9.62
N SER A 259 8.22 10.35 9.24
CA SER A 259 7.88 10.66 7.86
C SER A 259 8.72 11.77 7.23
N SER A 260 9.62 12.41 7.97
CA SER A 260 10.49 13.50 7.51
C SER A 260 11.45 13.09 6.40
N VAL A 261 11.68 11.79 6.26
CA VAL A 261 12.57 11.16 5.27
C VAL A 261 12.28 11.58 3.82
N VAL A 262 11.02 11.85 3.47
CA VAL A 262 10.59 12.18 2.09
C VAL A 262 11.16 13.53 1.62
N GLY A 263 11.30 14.50 2.51
CA GLY A 263 11.83 15.84 2.20
C GLY A 263 13.35 15.91 2.03
N GLN A 264 14.10 14.90 2.48
CA GLN A 264 15.56 14.98 2.59
C GLN A 264 16.29 14.63 1.30
N SER A 265 15.86 13.61 0.57
CA SER A 265 16.42 13.26 -0.73
C SER A 265 15.46 12.43 -1.56
N VAL A 266 15.60 12.52 -2.90
CA VAL A 266 14.78 11.72 -3.83
C VAL A 266 14.97 10.21 -3.58
N SER A 267 16.20 9.76 -3.29
CA SER A 267 16.47 8.34 -3.01
C SER A 267 15.74 7.85 -1.76
N ARG A 268 15.81 8.59 -0.67
CA ARG A 268 15.13 8.24 0.58
C ARG A 268 13.61 8.26 0.42
N GLY A 269 13.07 9.28 -0.26
CA GLY A 269 11.66 9.34 -0.59
C GLY A 269 11.20 8.18 -1.46
N MET A 270 12.02 7.71 -2.40
CA MET A 270 11.73 6.50 -3.17
C MET A 270 11.73 5.25 -2.30
N THR A 271 12.70 5.08 -1.40
CA THR A 271 12.69 3.95 -0.46
C THR A 271 11.43 3.96 0.39
N PHE A 272 11.02 5.12 0.91
CA PHE A 272 9.75 5.29 1.62
C PHE A 272 8.56 4.78 0.80
N VAL A 273 8.43 5.24 -0.45
CA VAL A 273 7.34 4.85 -1.34
C VAL A 273 7.33 3.35 -1.63
N TYR A 274 8.46 2.78 -2.04
CA TYR A 274 8.52 1.36 -2.43
C TYR A 274 8.40 0.41 -1.23
N ALA A 275 8.95 0.78 -0.08
CA ALA A 275 8.80 0.00 1.15
C ALA A 275 7.34 -0.02 1.65
N HIS A 276 6.53 1.01 1.37
CA HIS A 276 5.10 0.99 1.69
C HIS A 276 4.30 -0.07 0.92
N PHE A 277 4.78 -0.57 -0.22
CA PHE A 277 4.18 -1.74 -0.86
C PHE A 277 4.33 -2.99 0.02
N LEU A 278 5.47 -3.11 0.72
CA LEU A 278 5.67 -4.20 1.68
C LEU A 278 4.80 -3.98 2.92
N VAL A 279 4.75 -2.74 3.43
CA VAL A 279 3.93 -2.41 4.62
C VAL A 279 2.46 -2.71 4.36
N THR A 280 1.87 -2.08 3.35
CA THR A 280 0.43 -2.20 3.08
C THR A 280 0.05 -3.59 2.55
N GLY A 281 0.90 -4.22 1.73
CA GLY A 281 0.72 -5.61 1.27
C GLY A 281 0.84 -6.62 2.41
N GLY A 282 1.78 -6.40 3.32
CA GLY A 282 1.95 -7.19 4.52
C GLY A 282 0.76 -7.08 5.47
N ILE A 283 0.23 -5.87 5.69
CA ILE A 283 -0.99 -5.65 6.49
C ILE A 283 -2.18 -6.38 5.86
N ALA A 284 -2.40 -6.23 4.55
CA ALA A 284 -3.50 -6.89 3.86
C ALA A 284 -3.39 -8.43 3.94
N ALA A 285 -2.20 -8.99 3.74
CA ALA A 285 -1.95 -10.42 3.89
C ALA A 285 -2.15 -10.89 5.34
N THR A 286 -1.69 -10.11 6.32
CA THR A 286 -1.91 -10.40 7.75
C THR A 286 -3.41 -10.48 8.06
N GLY A 287 -4.23 -9.54 7.57
CA GLY A 287 -5.68 -9.55 7.71
C GLY A 287 -6.31 -10.83 7.16
N VAL A 288 -5.91 -11.28 5.96
CA VAL A 288 -6.36 -12.57 5.39
C VAL A 288 -5.96 -13.74 6.32
N GLY A 289 -4.71 -13.75 6.78
CA GLY A 289 -4.21 -14.79 7.69
C GLY A 289 -4.97 -14.82 9.02
N VAL A 290 -5.29 -13.66 9.60
CA VAL A 290 -6.11 -13.53 10.82
C VAL A 290 -7.49 -14.13 10.61
N ARG A 291 -8.19 -13.76 9.52
CA ARG A 291 -9.51 -14.33 9.18
C ARG A 291 -9.46 -15.84 9.10
N LEU A 292 -8.50 -16.38 8.37
CA LEU A 292 -8.37 -17.84 8.18
C LEU A 292 -8.00 -18.57 9.48
N ALA A 293 -7.16 -17.95 10.33
CA ALA A 293 -6.84 -18.49 11.66
C ALA A 293 -8.07 -18.53 12.58
N ILE A 294 -8.94 -17.52 12.54
CA ILE A 294 -10.21 -17.51 13.29
C ILE A 294 -11.13 -18.60 12.75
N LEU A 295 -11.25 -18.74 11.43
CA LEU A 295 -12.05 -19.77 10.78
C LEU A 295 -11.56 -21.19 11.11
N SER A 296 -10.28 -21.38 11.44
CA SER A 296 -9.74 -22.67 11.88
C SER A 296 -10.25 -23.12 13.27
N ALA A 297 -10.88 -22.22 14.03
CA ALA A 297 -11.55 -22.56 15.29
C ALA A 297 -12.85 -23.37 15.08
N ALA A 298 -13.41 -23.37 13.87
CA ALA A 298 -14.60 -24.18 13.54
C ALA A 298 -14.23 -25.66 13.42
N PRO A 299 -15.14 -26.60 13.86
CA PRO A 299 -14.91 -28.00 13.65
C PRO A 299 -14.85 -28.36 12.16
N GLY A 300 -13.87 -29.16 11.75
CA GLY A 300 -13.81 -29.70 10.37
C GLY A 300 -12.47 -29.55 9.64
N GLY A 301 -11.45 -29.01 10.26
CA GLY A 301 -10.06 -29.10 9.79
C GLY A 301 -9.72 -28.38 8.48
N ARG A 302 -10.63 -27.53 7.94
CA ARG A 302 -10.48 -26.91 6.61
C ARG A 302 -9.31 -25.94 6.49
N TYR A 303 -8.82 -25.41 7.61
CA TYR A 303 -7.80 -24.36 7.65
C TYR A 303 -6.60 -24.71 8.56
N GLU A 304 -6.24 -26.00 8.65
CA GLU A 304 -5.20 -26.48 9.58
C GLU A 304 -3.79 -25.92 9.29
N HIS A 305 -3.49 -25.58 8.02
CA HIS A 305 -2.15 -25.19 7.60
C HIS A 305 -2.05 -23.75 7.10
N VAL A 306 -2.96 -22.84 7.51
CA VAL A 306 -2.98 -21.44 7.03
C VAL A 306 -2.23 -20.45 7.93
N GLY A 307 -1.71 -20.90 9.07
CA GLY A 307 -1.00 -20.03 10.02
C GLY A 307 0.20 -19.29 9.44
N TRP A 308 0.82 -19.85 8.38
CA TRP A 308 1.94 -19.19 7.70
C TRP A 308 1.57 -17.84 7.07
N ILE A 309 0.30 -17.63 6.73
CA ILE A 309 -0.15 -16.39 6.04
C ILE A 309 -0.06 -15.20 6.98
N VAL A 310 -0.54 -15.34 8.24
CA VAL A 310 -0.45 -14.25 9.21
C VAL A 310 1.01 -13.94 9.56
N ALA A 311 1.84 -14.97 9.69
CA ALA A 311 3.26 -14.81 9.97
C ALA A 311 4.02 -14.19 8.78
N ALA A 312 3.79 -14.64 7.55
CA ALA A 312 4.42 -14.09 6.34
C ALA A 312 3.99 -12.64 6.07
N GLY A 313 2.70 -12.33 6.23
CA GLY A 313 2.20 -10.95 6.11
C GLY A 313 2.88 -10.02 7.11
N THR A 314 2.97 -10.44 8.38
CA THR A 314 3.65 -9.70 9.44
C THR A 314 5.14 -9.53 9.15
N ALA A 315 5.83 -10.57 8.68
CA ALA A 315 7.25 -10.50 8.33
C ALA A 315 7.50 -9.45 7.23
N ILE A 316 6.66 -9.45 6.17
CA ILE A 316 6.75 -8.50 5.07
C ILE A 316 6.46 -7.08 5.56
N CYS A 317 5.44 -6.88 6.40
CA CYS A 317 5.10 -5.58 6.98
C CYS A 317 6.27 -5.03 7.81
N MET A 318 6.81 -5.81 8.74
CA MET A 318 7.92 -5.39 9.60
C MET A 318 9.21 -5.15 8.80
N ALA A 319 9.50 -5.94 7.79
CA ALA A 319 10.62 -5.70 6.88
C ALA A 319 10.46 -4.37 6.12
N GLY A 320 9.24 -4.05 5.68
CA GLY A 320 8.93 -2.76 5.05
C GLY A 320 9.14 -1.58 5.99
N LEU A 321 8.65 -1.67 7.23
CA LEU A 321 8.86 -0.65 8.26
C LEU A 321 10.34 -0.49 8.60
N GLY A 322 11.06 -1.60 8.76
CA GLY A 322 12.51 -1.59 8.99
C GLY A 322 13.27 -0.92 7.84
N ALA A 323 12.87 -1.16 6.59
CA ALA A 323 13.48 -0.53 5.42
C ALA A 323 13.24 1.00 5.37
N ILE A 324 12.08 1.48 5.80
CA ILE A 324 11.79 2.91 5.92
C ILE A 324 12.66 3.52 7.03
N GLN A 325 12.65 2.91 8.21
CA GLN A 325 13.41 3.38 9.36
C GLN A 325 14.92 3.45 9.08
N LEU A 326 15.46 2.45 8.38
CA LEU A 326 16.89 2.40 8.01
C LEU A 326 17.36 3.60 7.20
N VAL A 327 16.48 4.22 6.41
CA VAL A 327 16.80 5.43 5.61
C VAL A 327 16.34 6.73 6.27
N THR A 328 15.65 6.63 7.39
CA THR A 328 15.22 7.78 8.21
C THR A 328 16.40 8.30 9.03
N PRO A 329 16.67 9.62 9.09
CA PRO A 329 17.76 10.15 9.89
C PRO A 329 17.62 9.85 11.38
N PRO A 330 18.73 9.59 12.05
CA PRO A 330 20.13 9.71 11.61
C PRO A 330 20.64 8.63 10.66
N ALA A 331 19.79 7.74 10.12
CA ALA A 331 20.11 6.66 9.17
C ALA A 331 21.20 5.71 9.72
N VAL A 332 21.04 5.33 10.97
CA VAL A 332 21.90 4.39 11.69
C VAL A 332 21.09 3.14 12.06
N LEU A 333 21.79 2.06 12.35
CA LEU A 333 21.20 0.88 12.97
C LEU A 333 20.92 1.16 14.44
N ASP A 334 19.82 1.82 14.74
CA ASP A 334 19.33 2.06 16.09
C ASP A 334 18.48 0.88 16.60
N ALA A 335 18.02 0.98 17.84
CA ALA A 335 17.23 -0.07 18.48
C ALA A 335 15.93 -0.35 17.71
N ASP A 336 15.29 0.68 17.16
CA ASP A 336 14.02 0.56 16.44
C ASP A 336 14.19 -0.20 15.12
N VAL A 337 15.25 0.09 14.35
CA VAL A 337 15.60 -0.67 13.14
C VAL A 337 15.84 -2.14 13.46
N VAL A 338 16.64 -2.39 14.51
CA VAL A 338 16.96 -3.77 14.95
C VAL A 338 15.70 -4.50 15.38
N LEU A 339 14.81 -3.87 16.13
CA LEU A 339 13.55 -4.46 16.57
C LEU A 339 12.62 -4.83 15.42
N ARG A 340 12.49 -3.96 14.41
CA ARG A 340 11.64 -4.25 13.23
C ARG A 340 12.17 -5.44 12.44
N PHE A 341 13.48 -5.50 12.20
CA PHE A 341 14.06 -6.66 11.51
C PHE A 341 14.07 -7.92 12.39
N ALA A 342 14.23 -7.80 13.71
CA ALA A 342 14.08 -8.93 14.64
C ALA A 342 12.64 -9.46 14.66
N ALA A 343 11.62 -8.58 14.64
CA ALA A 343 10.22 -8.97 14.52
C ALA A 343 9.94 -9.65 13.16
N ALA A 344 10.49 -9.12 12.07
CA ALA A 344 10.40 -9.75 10.75
C ALA A 344 11.05 -11.15 10.75
N ALA A 345 12.23 -11.29 11.32
CA ALA A 345 12.94 -12.57 11.46
C ALA A 345 12.16 -13.56 12.36
N GLY A 346 11.63 -13.11 13.49
CA GLY A 346 10.77 -13.90 14.37
C GLY A 346 9.52 -14.41 13.65
N ALA A 347 8.88 -13.56 12.87
CA ALA A 347 7.74 -13.95 12.03
C ALA A 347 8.14 -14.96 10.93
N CYS A 348 9.32 -14.83 10.31
CA CYS A 348 9.85 -15.84 9.37
C CYS A 348 10.11 -17.19 10.07
N VAL A 349 10.60 -17.21 11.32
CA VAL A 349 10.73 -18.44 12.10
C VAL A 349 9.35 -19.06 12.34
N LEU A 350 8.33 -18.27 12.66
CA LEU A 350 6.97 -18.76 12.80
C LEU A 350 6.44 -19.38 11.48
N VAL A 351 6.74 -18.78 10.31
CA VAL A 351 6.41 -19.40 9.01
C VAL A 351 7.00 -20.81 8.89
N ALA A 352 8.27 -20.99 9.28
CA ALA A 352 8.93 -22.29 9.22
C ALA A 352 8.33 -23.33 10.19
N LEU A 353 7.73 -22.87 11.28
CA LEU A 353 7.15 -23.74 12.32
C LEU A 353 5.67 -24.04 12.15
N THR A 354 5.00 -23.47 11.13
CA THR A 354 3.53 -23.56 10.96
C THR A 354 3.01 -24.99 10.77
N ASN A 355 3.84 -25.91 10.27
CA ASN A 355 3.46 -27.32 10.17
C ASN A 355 3.34 -28.03 11.53
N ALA A 356 3.98 -27.50 12.57
CA ALA A 356 3.96 -28.03 13.94
C ALA A 356 3.00 -27.27 14.86
N LEU A 357 2.50 -26.09 14.44
CA LEU A 357 1.70 -25.19 15.26
C LEU A 357 0.29 -25.04 14.66
N SER A 358 -0.72 -24.95 15.52
CA SER A 358 -2.05 -24.58 15.06
C SER A 358 -2.10 -23.14 14.56
N PRO A 359 -2.98 -22.80 13.58
CA PRO A 359 -3.11 -21.41 13.08
C PRO A 359 -3.42 -20.40 14.17
N ILE A 360 -4.23 -20.80 15.17
CA ILE A 360 -4.58 -19.95 16.33
C ILE A 360 -3.35 -19.69 17.20
N LEU A 361 -2.52 -20.70 17.43
CA LEU A 361 -1.28 -20.50 18.20
C LEU A 361 -0.31 -19.57 17.45
N VAL A 362 -0.17 -19.74 16.14
CA VAL A 362 0.63 -18.83 15.32
C VAL A 362 0.09 -17.40 15.40
N LEU A 363 -1.23 -17.20 15.34
CA LEU A 363 -1.85 -15.89 15.49
C LEU A 363 -1.52 -15.26 16.85
N TRP A 364 -1.61 -16.03 17.95
CA TRP A 364 -1.25 -15.54 19.28
C TRP A 364 0.25 -15.20 19.39
N LEU A 365 1.13 -16.02 18.82
CA LEU A 365 2.57 -15.74 18.81
C LEU A 365 2.90 -14.48 18.01
N VAL A 366 2.24 -14.26 16.87
CA VAL A 366 2.38 -13.01 16.10
C VAL A 366 1.88 -11.81 16.90
N ALA A 367 0.69 -11.91 17.51
CA ALA A 367 0.14 -10.83 18.33
C ALA A 367 1.07 -10.50 19.53
N ALA A 368 1.59 -11.53 20.20
CA ALA A 368 2.53 -11.36 21.31
C ALA A 368 3.86 -10.74 20.86
N LEU A 369 4.39 -11.15 19.70
CA LEU A 369 5.61 -10.59 19.12
C LEU A 369 5.46 -9.10 18.84
N LEU A 370 4.38 -8.70 18.20
CA LEU A 370 4.09 -7.30 17.86
C LEU A 370 3.80 -6.47 19.12
N PHE A 371 3.05 -7.00 20.06
CA PHE A 371 2.76 -6.32 21.33
C PHE A 371 4.01 -6.14 22.18
N ALA A 372 4.88 -7.16 22.26
CA ALA A 372 6.16 -7.05 22.94
C ALA A 372 7.05 -5.96 22.33
N GLN A 373 7.03 -5.80 21.00
CA GLN A 373 7.74 -4.70 20.35
C GLN A 373 7.17 -3.34 20.77
N VAL A 374 5.85 -3.16 20.79
CA VAL A 374 5.21 -1.92 21.27
C VAL A 374 5.64 -1.60 22.71
N VAL A 375 5.59 -2.59 23.61
CA VAL A 375 5.99 -2.39 25.01
C VAL A 375 7.46 -2.00 25.13
N PHE A 376 8.33 -2.62 24.35
CA PHE A 376 9.75 -2.29 24.36
C PHE A 376 10.02 -0.87 23.83
N GLU A 377 9.39 -0.46 22.73
CA GLU A 377 9.52 0.88 22.17
C GLU A 377 9.01 1.95 23.15
N LEU A 378 7.89 1.70 23.85
CA LEU A 378 7.39 2.57 24.91
C LEU A 378 8.41 2.75 26.05
N ALA A 379 8.99 1.65 26.55
CA ALA A 379 9.96 1.69 27.63
C ALA A 379 11.25 2.44 27.21
N ALA A 380 11.74 2.20 25.99
CA ALA A 380 12.93 2.86 25.47
C ALA A 380 12.76 4.38 25.31
N HIS A 381 11.56 4.84 24.89
CA HIS A 381 11.28 6.27 24.75
C HIS A 381 11.13 6.99 26.10
N GLU A 382 10.60 6.34 27.13
CA GLU A 382 10.53 6.90 28.47
C GLU A 382 11.94 7.13 29.07
N GLU A 383 12.89 6.23 28.84
CA GLU A 383 14.27 6.38 29.31
C GLU A 383 14.98 7.59 28.66
N HIS A 384 14.73 7.84 27.35
CA HIS A 384 15.32 8.98 26.65
C HIS A 384 14.75 10.34 27.09
N THR A 385 13.46 10.39 27.47
CA THR A 385 12.81 11.62 27.97
C THR A 385 13.10 11.89 29.43
N ALA A 386 13.44 10.85 30.23
CA ALA A 386 13.78 10.94 31.63
C ALA A 386 15.28 11.25 31.91
N ALA A 387 16.16 11.13 30.89
CA ALA A 387 17.56 11.51 31.04
C ALA A 387 17.68 13.03 31.24
N PRO A 388 18.17 13.56 32.38
CA PRO A 388 18.34 14.99 32.60
C PRO A 388 19.33 15.52 31.56
N LEU A 389 19.01 16.69 30.95
CA LEU A 389 19.98 17.47 30.20
C LEU A 389 21.21 17.66 31.13
N ALA A 390 22.23 16.84 30.93
CA ALA A 390 23.51 17.05 31.56
C ALA A 390 24.04 18.38 31.03
N GLU A 391 24.19 19.34 31.98
CA GLU A 391 24.73 20.70 31.79
C GLU A 391 26.12 20.70 31.14
#